data_3029e7e58e68ad4b076fd09f2759eb49
#
_entry.id   3029e7e58e68ad4b076fd09f2759eb49
#
_cell.length_a   1.000
_cell.length_b   1.000
_cell.length_c   1.000
_cell.angle_alpha   90.00
_cell.angle_beta   90.00
_cell.angle_gamma   90.00
#
_symmetry.space_group_name_H-M   'P 1'
#
loop_
_entity.id
_entity.type
_entity.pdbx_description
1 polymer ?
#
loop_
_entity_poly.entity_id
_entity_poly.type
_entity_poly.pdbx_seq_one_letter_code
_entity_poly.pdbx_strand_id
1 'polypeptide(L)'
;MIRGTPALTQIYIVYFGLAGIGIRLDNFTAAVAALGINTAAYMAEIYRAGIESVHKGQREAALSLGMTPARALRYVVLPQAWSVVLPPGTNLAIAILKDTSLASAIATPELMSRAYDLVGQSWRPMDIYVLAALIYAAMCLPLGLLVRRLERPARRGEVEEPGGHRRRIGLRGPWTAVGTKGAGGKGEAGGGAAAAPGRMT
;
A
#
# COMPACT_ATOMS: atom_id res chain seq x y z
N MET A 1 3.04 -1.56 15.73
CA MET A 1 2.77 -2.97 16.07
C MET A 1 1.50 -3.51 15.42
N ILE A 2 0.34 -2.87 15.49
CA ILE A 2 -0.93 -3.34 14.85
C ILE A 2 -0.77 -3.66 13.36
N ARG A 3 -0.08 -2.82 12.60
CA ARG A 3 0.17 -2.99 11.16
C ARG A 3 1.12 -4.16 10.80
N GLY A 4 1.83 -4.73 11.77
CA GLY A 4 2.75 -5.85 11.57
C GLY A 4 2.11 -7.23 11.79
N THR A 5 0.82 -7.27 12.11
CA THR A 5 0.08 -8.53 12.32
C THR A 5 -1.03 -8.69 11.27
N PRO A 6 -1.32 -9.92 10.80
CA PRO A 6 -2.39 -10.18 9.85
C PRO A 6 -3.76 -9.77 10.41
N ALA A 7 -4.61 -9.18 9.56
CA ALA A 7 -5.96 -8.76 9.98
C ALA A 7 -6.80 -9.94 10.52
N LEU A 8 -6.69 -11.12 9.92
CA LEU A 8 -7.37 -12.32 10.39
C LEU A 8 -6.96 -12.70 11.83
N THR A 9 -5.68 -12.62 12.15
CA THR A 9 -5.19 -12.89 13.52
C THR A 9 -5.76 -11.88 14.52
N GLN A 10 -5.89 -10.61 14.13
CA GLN A 10 -6.50 -9.59 14.98
C GLN A 10 -7.98 -9.87 15.23
N ILE A 11 -8.72 -10.33 14.22
CA ILE A 11 -10.12 -10.76 14.37
C ILE A 11 -10.21 -11.90 15.41
N TYR A 12 -9.35 -12.91 15.32
CA TYR A 12 -9.33 -14.00 16.28
C TYR A 12 -8.95 -13.55 17.70
N ILE A 13 -7.97 -12.66 17.85
CA ILE A 13 -7.59 -12.11 19.17
C ILE A 13 -8.75 -11.34 19.78
N VAL A 14 -9.45 -10.52 19.00
CA VAL A 14 -10.60 -9.76 19.51
C VAL A 14 -11.76 -10.70 19.87
N TYR A 15 -12.07 -11.68 19.02
CA TYR A 15 -13.23 -12.55 19.24
C TYR A 15 -12.99 -13.57 20.35
N PHE A 16 -11.90 -14.34 20.27
CA PHE A 16 -11.59 -15.40 21.23
C PHE A 16 -10.83 -14.89 22.46
N GLY A 17 -9.91 -13.93 22.26
CA GLY A 17 -9.07 -13.41 23.34
C GLY A 17 -9.88 -12.63 24.37
N LEU A 18 -10.79 -11.77 23.93
CA LEU A 18 -11.69 -11.04 24.86
C LEU A 18 -12.67 -11.96 25.55
N ALA A 19 -13.19 -12.99 24.85
CA ALA A 19 -14.05 -14.00 25.48
C ALA A 19 -13.32 -14.76 26.58
N GLY A 20 -12.00 -15.01 26.44
CA GLY A 20 -11.16 -15.67 27.45
C GLY A 20 -11.01 -14.88 28.76
N ILE A 21 -11.17 -13.56 28.71
CA ILE A 21 -11.15 -12.68 29.90
C ILE A 21 -12.55 -12.24 30.36
N GLY A 22 -13.61 -12.91 29.84
CA GLY A 22 -15.00 -12.67 30.25
C GLY A 22 -15.76 -11.64 29.43
N ILE A 23 -15.14 -10.97 28.45
CA ILE A 23 -15.79 -10.00 27.57
C ILE A 23 -16.24 -10.72 26.30
N ARG A 24 -17.54 -11.02 26.19
CA ARG A 24 -18.11 -11.72 25.04
C ARG A 24 -18.71 -10.71 24.06
N LEU A 25 -18.12 -10.58 22.90
CA LEU A 25 -18.66 -9.82 21.77
C LEU A 25 -19.36 -10.78 20.81
N ASP A 26 -20.44 -10.33 20.19
CA ASP A 26 -21.02 -11.04 19.05
C ASP A 26 -20.07 -10.98 17.84
N ASN A 27 -20.24 -11.89 16.89
CA ASN A 27 -19.36 -12.05 15.74
C ASN A 27 -19.22 -10.74 14.94
N PHE A 28 -20.32 -10.04 14.71
CA PHE A 28 -20.34 -8.80 13.94
C PHE A 28 -19.57 -7.68 14.66
N THR A 29 -19.84 -7.46 15.94
CA THR A 29 -19.16 -6.44 16.75
C THR A 29 -17.66 -6.73 16.86
N ALA A 30 -17.28 -7.99 17.05
CA ALA A 30 -15.88 -8.38 17.10
C ALA A 30 -15.15 -8.12 15.76
N ALA A 31 -15.80 -8.47 14.63
CA ALA A 31 -15.25 -8.19 13.29
C ALA A 31 -15.08 -6.69 13.05
N VAL A 32 -16.11 -5.89 13.36
CA VAL A 32 -16.07 -4.43 13.21
C VAL A 32 -14.98 -3.81 14.08
N ALA A 33 -14.86 -4.24 15.33
CA ALA A 33 -13.83 -3.74 16.24
C ALA A 33 -12.41 -4.07 15.72
N ALA A 34 -12.15 -5.32 15.32
CA ALA A 34 -10.85 -5.75 14.86
C ALA A 34 -10.44 -5.04 13.55
N LEU A 35 -11.32 -5.04 12.54
CA LEU A 35 -11.07 -4.37 11.27
C LEU A 35 -11.00 -2.85 11.43
N GLY A 36 -11.81 -2.28 12.33
CA GLY A 36 -11.80 -0.86 12.64
C GLY A 36 -10.48 -0.41 13.27
N ILE A 37 -9.96 -1.14 14.25
CA ILE A 37 -8.66 -0.86 14.88
C ILE A 37 -7.52 -1.00 13.86
N ASN A 38 -7.54 -2.06 13.06
CA ASN A 38 -6.56 -2.26 11.99
C ASN A 38 -6.57 -1.08 11.01
N THR A 39 -7.73 -0.73 10.50
CA THR A 39 -7.94 0.38 9.57
C THR A 39 -7.52 1.72 10.14
N ALA A 40 -7.87 1.99 11.41
CA ALA A 40 -7.49 3.23 12.09
C ALA A 40 -5.98 3.40 12.15
N ALA A 41 -5.22 2.30 12.36
CA ALA A 41 -3.77 2.33 12.36
C ALA A 41 -3.17 2.69 10.99
N TYR A 42 -3.74 2.18 9.89
CA TYR A 42 -3.34 2.56 8.53
C TYR A 42 -3.74 4.00 8.21
N MET A 43 -4.96 4.40 8.58
CA MET A 43 -5.46 5.74 8.29
C MET A 43 -4.69 6.82 9.05
N ALA A 44 -4.27 6.54 10.29
CA ALA A 44 -3.43 7.45 11.06
C ALA A 44 -2.09 7.75 10.35
N GLU A 45 -1.50 6.73 9.71
CA GLU A 45 -0.26 6.90 8.96
C GLU A 45 -0.46 7.68 7.67
N ILE A 46 -1.57 7.43 6.96
CA ILE A 46 -1.94 8.19 5.77
C ILE A 46 -2.12 9.67 6.12
N TYR A 47 -2.81 9.98 7.22
CA TYR A 47 -2.96 11.36 7.69
C TYR A 47 -1.63 11.99 8.07
N ARG A 48 -0.76 11.25 8.78
CA ARG A 48 0.57 11.72 9.14
C ARG A 48 1.38 12.08 7.90
N ALA A 49 1.48 11.13 6.94
CA ALA A 49 2.20 11.34 5.70
C ALA A 49 1.66 12.53 4.89
N GLY A 50 0.33 12.70 4.85
CA GLY A 50 -0.30 13.84 4.19
C GLY A 50 0.06 15.18 4.84
N ILE A 51 0.06 15.26 6.18
CA ILE A 51 0.44 16.47 6.90
C ILE A 51 1.93 16.78 6.73
N GLU A 52 2.78 15.75 6.79
CA GLU A 52 4.24 15.89 6.63
C GLU A 52 4.66 16.25 5.20
N SER A 53 3.84 15.93 4.19
CA SER A 53 4.11 16.26 2.79
C SER A 53 3.98 17.76 2.49
N VAL A 54 3.26 18.52 3.31
CA VAL A 54 3.11 19.97 3.11
C VAL A 54 4.43 20.68 3.43
N HIS A 55 4.91 21.50 2.48
CA HIS A 55 6.19 22.18 2.62
C HIS A 55 6.23 23.03 3.89
N LYS A 56 7.32 22.90 4.68
CA LYS A 56 7.48 23.59 5.98
C LYS A 56 7.32 25.10 5.86
N GLY A 57 7.78 25.69 4.76
CA GLY A 57 7.66 27.13 4.48
C GLY A 57 6.21 27.62 4.45
N GLN A 58 5.23 26.79 4.09
CA GLN A 58 3.80 27.16 4.15
C GLN A 58 3.35 27.40 5.61
N ARG A 59 3.78 26.53 6.51
CA ARG A 59 3.50 26.68 7.94
C ARG A 59 4.24 27.86 8.55
N GLU A 60 5.51 28.05 8.20
CA GLU A 60 6.33 29.17 8.68
C GLU A 60 5.80 30.50 8.20
N ALA A 61 5.38 30.61 6.93
CA ALA A 61 4.75 31.81 6.39
C ALA A 61 3.44 32.15 7.12
N ALA A 62 2.60 31.15 7.39
CA ALA A 62 1.37 31.36 8.15
C ALA A 62 1.63 31.86 9.57
N LEU A 63 2.64 31.33 10.26
CA LEU A 63 3.04 31.78 11.60
C LEU A 63 3.60 33.21 11.57
N SER A 64 4.38 33.58 10.55
CA SER A 64 4.93 34.91 10.35
C SER A 64 3.83 35.96 10.12
N LEU A 65 2.69 35.55 9.55
CA LEU A 65 1.49 36.38 9.42
C LEU A 65 0.66 36.50 10.72
N GLY A 66 1.19 36.02 11.86
CA GLY A 66 0.51 36.05 13.15
C GLY A 66 -0.55 34.99 13.39
N MET A 67 -0.62 33.95 12.54
CA MET A 67 -1.52 32.84 12.80
C MET A 67 -1.03 32.00 13.99
N THR A 68 -1.96 31.57 14.83
CA THR A 68 -1.65 30.57 15.85
C THR A 68 -1.38 29.20 15.17
N PRO A 69 -0.58 28.29 15.78
CA PRO A 69 -0.29 26.97 15.21
C PRO A 69 -1.55 26.18 14.81
N ALA A 70 -2.61 26.27 15.61
CA ALA A 70 -3.89 25.62 15.33
C ALA A 70 -4.58 26.23 14.09
N ARG A 71 -4.53 27.56 13.91
CA ARG A 71 -5.07 28.22 12.71
C ARG A 71 -4.25 27.87 11.47
N ALA A 72 -2.92 27.90 11.56
CA ALA A 72 -2.02 27.52 10.47
C ALA A 72 -2.29 26.05 10.05
N LEU A 73 -2.45 25.11 11.00
CA LEU A 73 -2.81 23.74 10.71
C LEU A 73 -4.16 23.65 9.98
N ARG A 74 -5.21 24.28 10.52
CA ARG A 74 -6.58 24.16 10.00
C ARG A 74 -6.78 24.83 8.65
N TYR A 75 -6.21 26.00 8.42
CA TYR A 75 -6.51 26.83 7.25
C TYR A 75 -5.45 26.75 6.14
N VAL A 76 -4.22 26.32 6.47
CA VAL A 76 -3.13 26.24 5.49
C VAL A 76 -2.70 24.80 5.23
N VAL A 77 -2.41 24.02 6.30
CA VAL A 77 -1.83 22.70 6.16
C VAL A 77 -2.89 21.63 5.80
N LEU A 78 -3.99 21.56 6.54
CA LEU A 78 -5.01 20.52 6.32
C LEU A 78 -5.64 20.56 4.92
N PRO A 79 -5.99 21.73 4.34
CA PRO A 79 -6.53 21.77 2.98
C PRO A 79 -5.55 21.22 1.92
N GLN A 80 -4.25 21.50 2.10
CA GLN A 80 -3.21 21.00 1.21
C GLN A 80 -2.95 19.49 1.44
N ALA A 81 -2.86 19.06 2.70
CA ALA A 81 -2.68 17.67 3.08
C ALA A 81 -3.81 16.77 2.56
N TRP A 82 -5.05 17.29 2.47
CA TRP A 82 -6.21 16.53 2.04
C TRP A 82 -6.06 15.96 0.63
N SER A 83 -5.47 16.71 -0.29
CA SER A 83 -5.21 16.24 -1.66
C SER A 83 -4.26 15.04 -1.71
N VAL A 84 -3.31 14.97 -0.77
CA VAL A 84 -2.33 13.89 -0.64
C VAL A 84 -2.93 12.69 0.10
N VAL A 85 -3.81 12.92 1.08
CA VAL A 85 -4.48 11.88 1.89
C VAL A 85 -5.55 11.13 1.11
N LEU A 86 -6.26 11.83 0.23
CA LEU A 86 -7.45 11.29 -0.44
C LEU A 86 -7.16 10.02 -1.27
N PRO A 87 -6.12 9.97 -2.15
CA PRO A 87 -5.83 8.78 -2.94
C PRO A 87 -5.52 7.52 -2.11
N PRO A 88 -4.57 7.54 -1.16
CA PRO A 88 -4.27 6.35 -0.36
C PRO A 88 -5.43 6.00 0.60
N GLY A 89 -6.17 7.00 1.11
CA GLY A 89 -7.34 6.75 1.97
C GLY A 89 -8.45 6.00 1.24
N THR A 90 -8.70 6.35 -0.01
CA THR A 90 -9.70 5.68 -0.84
C THR A 90 -9.26 4.28 -1.29
N ASN A 91 -7.97 4.08 -1.56
CA ASN A 91 -7.43 2.74 -1.79
C ASN A 91 -7.58 1.84 -0.55
N LEU A 92 -7.38 2.41 0.64
CA LEU A 92 -7.63 1.71 1.89
C LEU A 92 -9.11 1.31 2.04
N ALA A 93 -10.06 2.19 1.67
CA ALA A 93 -11.49 1.87 1.71
C ALA A 93 -11.84 0.67 0.82
N ILE A 94 -11.25 0.57 -0.38
CA ILE A 94 -11.42 -0.58 -1.27
C ILE A 94 -10.78 -1.85 -0.68
N ALA A 95 -9.63 -1.71 -0.01
CA ALA A 95 -8.98 -2.83 0.66
C ALA A 95 -9.85 -3.37 1.79
N ILE A 96 -10.38 -2.51 2.66
CA ILE A 96 -11.26 -2.90 3.77
C ILE A 96 -12.49 -3.64 3.26
N LEU A 97 -13.13 -3.16 2.18
CA LEU A 97 -14.30 -3.83 1.61
C LEU A 97 -14.00 -5.29 1.25
N LYS A 98 -12.79 -5.60 0.78
CA LYS A 98 -12.34 -6.98 0.53
C LYS A 98 -12.00 -7.72 1.82
N ASP A 99 -11.38 -7.03 2.77
CA ASP A 99 -10.98 -7.61 4.05
C ASP A 99 -12.17 -7.96 4.95
N THR A 100 -13.38 -7.43 4.67
CA THR A 100 -14.61 -7.88 5.36
C THR A 100 -14.86 -9.37 5.15
N SER A 101 -14.40 -9.97 4.04
CA SER A 101 -14.49 -11.42 3.82
C SER A 101 -13.77 -12.26 4.89
N LEU A 102 -12.75 -11.70 5.56
CA LEU A 102 -12.05 -12.37 6.66
C LEU A 102 -12.94 -12.58 7.89
N ALA A 103 -14.02 -11.78 8.04
CA ALA A 103 -14.97 -11.94 9.11
C ALA A 103 -15.79 -13.24 9.02
N SER A 104 -15.83 -13.87 7.85
CA SER A 104 -16.42 -15.23 7.68
C SER A 104 -15.77 -16.27 8.59
N ALA A 105 -14.49 -16.09 8.92
CA ALA A 105 -13.72 -17.00 9.77
C ALA A 105 -14.23 -17.10 11.22
N ILE A 106 -15.02 -16.10 11.67
CA ILE A 106 -15.74 -16.13 12.95
C ILE A 106 -17.27 -16.25 12.76
N ALA A 107 -17.69 -16.83 11.62
CA ALA A 107 -19.07 -17.01 11.24
C ALA A 107 -19.91 -15.71 11.26
N THR A 108 -19.33 -14.58 10.96
CA THR A 108 -20.06 -13.32 10.74
C THR A 108 -20.90 -13.45 9.47
N PRO A 109 -22.20 -13.08 9.49
CA PRO A 109 -23.06 -13.15 8.30
C PRO A 109 -22.66 -12.08 7.29
N GLU A 110 -21.89 -12.49 6.28
CA GLU A 110 -21.42 -11.66 5.18
C GLU A 110 -21.33 -12.50 3.88
N LEU A 111 -20.90 -11.93 2.75
CA LEU A 111 -20.95 -12.58 1.44
C LEU A 111 -20.16 -13.89 1.38
N MET A 112 -18.93 -13.93 1.93
CA MET A 112 -18.08 -15.11 1.90
C MET A 112 -18.61 -16.22 2.81
N SER A 113 -19.21 -15.87 3.98
CA SER A 113 -19.92 -16.80 4.85
C SER A 113 -21.08 -17.47 4.12
N ARG A 114 -21.87 -16.71 3.37
CA ARG A 114 -22.95 -17.26 2.54
C ARG A 114 -22.44 -18.13 1.39
N ALA A 115 -21.29 -17.75 0.80
CA ALA A 115 -20.66 -18.60 -0.20
C ALA A 115 -20.24 -19.97 0.39
N TYR A 116 -19.68 -20.01 1.58
CA TYR A 116 -19.35 -21.26 2.29
C TYR A 116 -20.59 -22.14 2.53
N ASP A 117 -21.69 -21.54 3.01
CA ASP A 117 -22.96 -22.25 3.22
C ASP A 117 -23.47 -22.90 1.92
N LEU A 118 -23.44 -22.16 0.80
CA LEU A 118 -23.87 -22.64 -0.51
C LEU A 118 -22.94 -23.75 -1.07
N VAL A 119 -21.64 -23.64 -0.86
CA VAL A 119 -20.69 -24.69 -1.24
C VAL A 119 -21.00 -25.97 -0.48
N GLY A 120 -21.26 -25.90 0.81
CA GLY A 120 -21.64 -27.08 1.62
C GLY A 120 -22.91 -27.76 1.15
N GLN A 121 -23.87 -27.02 0.56
CA GLN A 121 -25.13 -27.56 0.07
C GLN A 121 -25.06 -28.08 -1.36
N SER A 122 -24.27 -27.44 -2.23
CA SER A 122 -24.29 -27.68 -3.69
C SER A 122 -23.14 -28.54 -4.21
N TRP A 123 -22.07 -28.69 -3.42
CA TRP A 123 -20.82 -29.36 -3.81
C TRP A 123 -20.16 -28.77 -5.09
N ARG A 124 -20.42 -27.49 -5.38
CA ARG A 124 -19.90 -26.76 -6.55
C ARG A 124 -19.05 -25.56 -6.12
N PRO A 125 -17.89 -25.77 -5.48
CA PRO A 125 -17.10 -24.68 -4.88
C PRO A 125 -16.62 -23.67 -5.93
N MET A 126 -16.20 -24.13 -7.10
CA MET A 126 -15.62 -23.23 -8.11
C MET A 126 -16.62 -22.20 -8.63
N ASP A 127 -17.84 -22.66 -8.95
CA ASP A 127 -18.89 -21.76 -9.46
C ASP A 127 -19.28 -20.70 -8.44
N ILE A 128 -19.39 -21.10 -7.16
CA ILE A 128 -19.82 -20.22 -6.08
C ILE A 128 -18.74 -19.20 -5.73
N TYR A 129 -17.46 -19.62 -5.65
CA TYR A 129 -16.39 -18.67 -5.37
C TYR A 129 -16.13 -17.70 -6.51
N VAL A 130 -16.29 -18.14 -7.77
CA VAL A 130 -16.24 -17.23 -8.93
C VAL A 130 -17.37 -16.21 -8.86
N LEU A 131 -18.60 -16.64 -8.52
CA LEU A 131 -19.73 -15.74 -8.34
C LEU A 131 -19.48 -14.74 -7.21
N ALA A 132 -18.98 -15.19 -6.07
CA ALA A 132 -18.62 -14.30 -4.96
C ALA A 132 -17.55 -13.29 -5.37
N ALA A 133 -16.51 -13.71 -6.11
CA ALA A 133 -15.47 -12.83 -6.62
C ALA A 133 -16.03 -11.77 -7.59
N LEU A 134 -16.98 -12.14 -8.45
CA LEU A 134 -17.66 -11.20 -9.35
C LEU A 134 -18.50 -10.17 -8.58
N ILE A 135 -19.18 -10.59 -7.50
CA ILE A 135 -19.95 -9.67 -6.65
C ILE A 135 -19.00 -8.68 -5.95
N TYR A 136 -17.89 -9.16 -5.35
CA TYR A 136 -16.88 -8.27 -4.77
C TYR A 136 -16.31 -7.30 -5.82
N ALA A 137 -15.99 -7.78 -7.02
CA ALA A 137 -15.54 -6.92 -8.10
C ALA A 137 -16.58 -5.88 -8.48
N ALA A 138 -17.86 -6.27 -8.60
CA ALA A 138 -18.97 -5.36 -8.89
C ALA A 138 -19.15 -4.29 -7.80
N MET A 139 -18.87 -4.58 -6.54
CA MET A 139 -18.89 -3.61 -5.44
C MET A 139 -17.66 -2.69 -5.45
N CYS A 140 -16.48 -3.22 -5.76
CA CYS A 140 -15.23 -2.46 -5.78
C CYS A 140 -15.11 -1.52 -6.98
N LEU A 141 -15.62 -1.91 -8.15
CA LEU A 141 -15.50 -1.12 -9.39
C LEU A 141 -16.13 0.29 -9.29
N PRO A 142 -17.40 0.46 -8.85
CA PRO A 142 -18.00 1.79 -8.74
C PRO A 142 -17.27 2.64 -7.69
N LEU A 143 -16.82 2.04 -6.59
CA LEU A 143 -16.03 2.73 -5.58
C LEU A 143 -14.70 3.21 -6.16
N GLY A 144 -13.99 2.38 -6.91
CA GLY A 144 -12.76 2.75 -7.61
C GLY A 144 -12.95 3.84 -8.66
N LEU A 145 -14.09 3.84 -9.38
CA LEU A 145 -14.42 4.90 -10.34
C LEU A 145 -14.74 6.23 -9.63
N LEU A 146 -15.46 6.18 -8.51
CA LEU A 146 -15.75 7.35 -7.69
C LEU A 146 -14.45 7.98 -7.18
N VAL A 147 -13.53 7.18 -6.69
CA VAL A 147 -12.20 7.59 -6.24
C VAL A 147 -11.46 8.34 -7.34
N ARG A 148 -11.34 7.72 -8.51
CA ARG A 148 -10.66 8.35 -9.67
C ARG A 148 -11.29 9.69 -10.08
N ARG A 149 -12.59 9.86 -9.89
CA ARG A 149 -13.25 11.14 -10.15
C ARG A 149 -12.88 12.20 -9.09
N LEU A 150 -12.74 11.81 -7.84
CA LEU A 150 -12.34 12.71 -6.74
C LEU A 150 -10.84 13.09 -6.80
N GLU A 151 -9.98 12.23 -7.34
CA GLU A 151 -8.54 12.48 -7.50
C GLU A 151 -8.20 13.46 -8.64
N ARG A 152 -9.03 13.52 -9.70
CA ARG A 152 -8.77 14.36 -10.89
C ARG A 152 -8.53 15.85 -10.59
N PRO A 153 -9.27 16.52 -9.69
CA PRO A 153 -9.01 17.93 -9.36
C PRO A 153 -7.71 18.13 -8.55
N ALA A 154 -7.33 17.17 -7.70
CA ALA A 154 -6.14 17.28 -6.85
C ALA A 154 -4.83 17.24 -7.67
N ARG A 155 -4.77 16.48 -8.77
CA ARG A 155 -3.61 16.43 -9.68
C ARG A 155 -3.43 17.66 -10.57
N ARG A 156 -4.45 18.48 -10.78
CA ARG A 156 -4.35 19.69 -11.61
C ARG A 156 -3.62 20.85 -10.93
N GLY A 157 -3.44 20.81 -9.62
CA GLY A 157 -2.69 21.83 -8.87
C GLY A 157 -1.18 21.63 -8.82
N GLU A 158 -0.68 20.44 -9.24
CA GLU A 158 0.77 20.13 -9.17
C GLU A 158 1.54 20.35 -10.49
N VAL A 159 0.87 20.79 -11.54
CA VAL A 159 1.50 20.99 -12.87
C VAL A 159 1.47 22.46 -13.25
N GLU A 160 2.14 23.30 -12.46
CA GLU A 160 2.69 24.57 -12.95
C GLU A 160 3.83 25.01 -12.04
N GLU A 161 5.01 24.38 -12.18
CA GLU A 161 6.26 25.08 -11.97
C GLU A 161 6.63 25.78 -13.27
N PRO A 162 6.41 27.10 -13.43
CA PRO A 162 6.97 27.86 -14.53
C PRO A 162 8.45 28.09 -14.23
N GLY A 163 9.33 27.30 -14.81
CA GLY A 163 10.77 27.63 -14.80
C GLY A 163 11.73 26.54 -14.36
N GLY A 164 11.42 25.28 -14.53
CA GLY A 164 12.40 24.22 -14.41
C GLY A 164 13.41 24.27 -15.56
N HIS A 165 14.42 25.09 -15.46
CA HIS A 165 15.64 24.94 -16.24
C HIS A 165 16.11 23.48 -16.08
N ARG A 166 15.80 22.64 -17.07
CA ARG A 166 16.49 21.37 -17.29
C ARG A 166 17.95 21.71 -17.55
N ARG A 167 18.74 21.94 -16.52
CA ARG A 167 20.17 21.75 -16.59
C ARG A 167 20.36 20.28 -16.99
N ARG A 168 20.55 20.03 -18.28
CA ARG A 168 21.24 18.83 -18.76
C ARG A 168 22.60 18.86 -18.06
N ILE A 169 22.68 18.19 -16.92
CA ILE A 169 23.96 17.78 -16.36
C ILE A 169 24.46 16.76 -17.38
N GLY A 170 25.27 17.25 -18.29
CA GLY A 170 26.10 16.41 -19.17
C GLY A 170 27.05 15.66 -18.25
N LEU A 171 26.63 14.46 -17.85
CA LEU A 171 27.55 13.46 -17.30
C LEU A 171 28.51 13.02 -18.41
N ARG A 172 29.42 13.91 -18.81
CA ARG A 172 30.71 13.53 -19.36
C ARG A 172 31.60 13.19 -18.17
N GLY A 173 31.45 11.98 -17.65
CA GLY A 173 32.41 11.42 -16.73
C GLY A 173 33.77 11.22 -17.41
N PRO A 174 34.89 11.43 -16.70
CA PRO A 174 36.24 11.32 -17.25
C PRO A 174 36.70 9.88 -17.56
N TRP A 175 35.78 8.93 -17.60
CA TRP A 175 36.09 7.49 -17.73
C TRP A 175 36.02 6.94 -19.16
N THR A 176 35.77 7.76 -20.20
CA THR A 176 35.76 7.30 -21.62
C THR A 176 37.07 7.51 -22.34
N ALA A 177 38.17 7.72 -21.61
CA ALA A 177 39.52 7.86 -22.18
C ALA A 177 40.51 6.86 -21.58
N VAL A 178 40.19 5.56 -21.63
CA VAL A 178 41.22 4.53 -21.49
C VAL A 178 41.29 3.79 -22.82
N GLY A 179 42.38 4.11 -23.49
CA GLY A 179 42.84 3.77 -24.77
C GLY A 179 42.76 2.31 -25.18
N THR A 180 42.22 2.13 -26.35
CA THR A 180 42.69 1.09 -27.25
C THR A 180 43.86 1.62 -28.01
N LYS A 181 45.06 1.46 -27.50
CA LYS A 181 46.29 1.48 -28.27
C LYS A 181 46.87 0.08 -28.29
N GLY A 182 46.92 -0.45 -29.43
CA GLY A 182 47.48 -1.60 -30.00
C GLY A 182 48.68 -2.27 -29.32
N ALA A 183 48.70 -3.54 -29.49
CA ALA A 183 49.92 -4.27 -29.69
C ALA A 183 49.59 -5.53 -30.49
N GLY A 184 49.96 -5.51 -31.74
CA GLY A 184 50.25 -6.73 -32.46
C GLY A 184 51.60 -7.23 -31.95
N GLY A 185 51.76 -8.54 -31.88
CA GLY A 185 53.01 -9.18 -31.49
C GLY A 185 52.79 -10.68 -31.36
N LYS A 186 53.02 -11.36 -32.39
CA LYS A 186 53.55 -12.68 -32.67
C LYS A 186 54.13 -13.45 -31.46
N GLY A 187 53.90 -14.75 -31.45
CA GLY A 187 54.97 -15.72 -31.16
C GLY A 187 54.64 -16.79 -30.15
N GLU A 188 54.50 -18.02 -30.65
CA GLU A 188 55.11 -19.29 -30.19
C GLU A 188 54.60 -19.93 -28.90
N ALA A 189 53.92 -21.08 -29.04
CA ALA A 189 54.45 -22.45 -29.00
C ALA A 189 54.83 -23.00 -27.60
N GLY A 190 54.25 -24.14 -27.27
CA GLY A 190 54.71 -25.07 -26.22
C GLY A 190 53.64 -25.26 -25.15
N GLY A 191 52.93 -26.35 -25.04
CA GLY A 191 53.40 -27.69 -24.91
C GLY A 191 53.12 -28.21 -23.53
N GLY A 192 52.44 -29.29 -23.35
CA GLY A 192 52.46 -30.12 -22.14
C GLY A 192 51.16 -30.12 -21.33
N ALA A 193 50.31 -31.04 -21.59
CA ALA A 193 50.21 -32.38 -20.96
C ALA A 193 49.50 -32.41 -19.57
N ALA A 194 48.39 -33.10 -19.62
CA ALA A 194 47.92 -34.18 -18.70
C ALA A 194 47.57 -33.81 -17.24
N ALA A 195 46.39 -34.07 -16.84
CA ALA A 195 45.88 -35.22 -16.13
C ALA A 195 44.57 -34.92 -15.40
N ALA A 196 43.53 -35.64 -15.70
CA ALA A 196 42.42 -35.99 -14.79
C ALA A 196 42.88 -37.23 -13.97
N PRO A 197 42.14 -37.79 -13.04
CA PRO A 197 40.79 -37.55 -12.50
C PRO A 197 40.73 -37.70 -10.96
N GLY A 198 39.58 -37.52 -10.39
CA GLY A 198 39.31 -37.94 -9.00
C GLY A 198 37.84 -37.81 -8.60
N ARG A 199 37.17 -38.94 -8.72
CA ARG A 199 35.84 -39.26 -8.16
C ARG A 199 35.89 -39.40 -6.64
N MET A 200 34.63 -39.46 -6.12
CA MET A 200 34.18 -40.05 -4.81
C MET A 200 34.04 -38.99 -3.71
N THR A 201 32.95 -38.92 -3.01
CA THR A 201 31.75 -39.71 -2.67
C THR A 201 30.63 -38.79 -2.28
#